data_29eaa4115c6970192f22854a287c3fd1
#
_entry.id   29eaa4115c6970192f22854a287c3fd1
#
_cell.length_a   1.000
_cell.length_b   1.000
_cell.length_c   1.000
_cell.angle_alpha   90.00
_cell.angle_beta   90.00
_cell.angle_gamma   90.00
#
_symmetry.space_group_name_H-M   'P 1'
#
loop_
_entity.id
_entity.type
_entity.pdbx_description
1 polymer ?
#
loop_
_entity_poly.entity_id
_entity_poly.type
_entity_poly.pdbx_seq_one_letter_code
_entity_poly.pdbx_strand_id
1 'polypeptide(L)'
;EDPDTGLATITYEGKTYEAGLDFLSMAMVYNCTPAGDYKTEEEVYNQWWKLFIQRYNYMALEVPLYSNQYFDLYNAKLENFVTSPYWAAASAIVAASVKDGYDNSVILGSSTELSGAFRESSWGKSSPGSSDLDIEELTSGYSTVQTGIDGAMMWNMQALAEVPTSVKNDDGTLTYTIKVRDDLVFSDGSAITAKNYVAATLANSTEVSVAAGGTGISGMNFVGFEEFKAC
;
A
#
# COMPACT_ATOMS: atom_id res chain seq x y z
N GLU A 1 -16.89 -19.90 -17.80
CA GLU A 1 -17.61 -18.74 -18.38
C GLU A 1 -18.93 -19.20 -18.95
N ASP A 2 -19.96 -18.41 -18.81
CA ASP A 2 -21.22 -18.59 -19.50
C ASP A 2 -21.02 -18.34 -21.01
N PRO A 3 -21.32 -19.32 -21.89
CA PRO A 3 -21.06 -19.19 -23.32
C PRO A 3 -21.86 -18.07 -24.00
N ASP A 4 -23.00 -17.68 -23.42
CA ASP A 4 -23.88 -16.66 -23.99
C ASP A 4 -23.50 -15.25 -23.53
N THR A 5 -23.00 -15.10 -22.31
CA THR A 5 -22.66 -13.80 -21.71
C THR A 5 -21.16 -13.55 -21.59
N GLY A 6 -20.34 -14.60 -21.66
CA GLY A 6 -18.89 -14.53 -21.40
C GLY A 6 -18.53 -14.19 -19.95
N LEU A 7 -19.49 -14.30 -19.03
CA LEU A 7 -19.31 -13.98 -17.63
C LEU A 7 -18.90 -15.18 -16.80
N ALA A 8 -18.25 -14.94 -15.67
CA ALA A 8 -17.89 -15.97 -14.73
C ALA A 8 -19.13 -16.63 -14.11
N THR A 9 -19.14 -17.93 -14.08
CA THR A 9 -20.20 -18.72 -13.44
C THR A 9 -19.62 -19.67 -12.42
N ILE A 10 -20.43 -20.11 -11.45
CA ILE A 10 -20.11 -21.19 -10.54
C ILE A 10 -21.19 -22.27 -10.65
N THR A 11 -20.79 -23.53 -10.50
CA THR A 11 -21.72 -24.65 -10.42
C THR A 11 -21.67 -25.23 -9.01
N TYR A 12 -22.81 -25.22 -8.33
CA TYR A 12 -22.98 -25.81 -7.02
C TYR A 12 -24.21 -26.69 -6.99
N GLU A 13 -24.08 -27.92 -6.51
CA GLU A 13 -25.14 -28.92 -6.48
C GLU A 13 -25.88 -29.11 -7.82
N GLY A 14 -25.12 -29.09 -8.94
CA GLY A 14 -25.65 -29.27 -10.29
C GLY A 14 -26.42 -28.09 -10.89
N LYS A 15 -26.44 -26.92 -10.19
CA LYS A 15 -26.97 -25.67 -10.72
C LYS A 15 -25.86 -24.69 -11.00
N THR A 16 -25.97 -24.01 -12.12
CA THR A 16 -25.03 -22.96 -12.51
C THR A 16 -25.61 -21.60 -12.12
N TYR A 17 -24.80 -20.79 -11.47
CA TYR A 17 -25.10 -19.43 -11.01
C TYR A 17 -24.10 -18.44 -11.60
N GLU A 18 -24.54 -17.25 -11.93
CA GLU A 18 -23.61 -16.16 -12.24
C GLU A 18 -22.83 -15.76 -10.99
N ALA A 19 -21.52 -15.64 -11.12
CA ALA A 19 -20.67 -15.19 -10.02
C ALA A 19 -20.89 -13.70 -9.76
N GLY A 20 -21.21 -13.35 -8.52
CA GLY A 20 -21.26 -11.96 -8.05
C GLY A 20 -19.87 -11.39 -7.83
N LEU A 21 -19.80 -10.07 -7.65
CA LEU A 21 -18.53 -9.38 -7.35
C LEU A 21 -17.89 -9.86 -6.04
N ASP A 22 -18.70 -10.12 -5.02
CA ASP A 22 -18.22 -10.60 -3.72
C ASP A 22 -17.52 -11.95 -3.86
N PHE A 23 -18.13 -12.88 -4.62
CA PHE A 23 -17.51 -14.15 -4.91
C PHE A 23 -16.19 -14.01 -5.69
N LEU A 24 -16.18 -13.16 -6.72
CA LEU A 24 -14.97 -12.93 -7.52
C LEU A 24 -13.87 -12.26 -6.69
N SER A 25 -14.22 -11.31 -5.82
CA SER A 25 -13.27 -10.67 -4.92
C SER A 25 -12.66 -11.66 -3.94
N MET A 26 -13.48 -12.50 -3.31
CA MET A 26 -13.01 -13.54 -2.40
C MET A 26 -12.15 -14.57 -3.11
N ALA A 27 -12.55 -15.01 -4.29
CA ALA A 27 -11.78 -15.98 -5.07
C ALA A 27 -10.42 -15.40 -5.49
N MET A 28 -10.35 -14.12 -5.83
CA MET A 28 -9.10 -13.44 -6.15
C MET A 28 -8.13 -13.42 -4.97
N VAL A 29 -8.63 -13.18 -3.75
CA VAL A 29 -7.80 -13.12 -2.55
C VAL A 29 -7.35 -14.50 -2.06
N TYR A 30 -8.21 -15.53 -2.16
CA TYR A 30 -7.98 -16.82 -1.50
C TYR A 30 -7.62 -17.97 -2.43
N ASN A 31 -7.77 -17.85 -3.75
CA ASN A 31 -7.61 -18.93 -4.71
C ASN A 31 -6.59 -18.67 -5.82
N CYS A 32 -5.51 -17.94 -5.53
CA CYS A 32 -4.42 -17.74 -6.50
C CYS A 32 -3.53 -19.00 -6.66
N THR A 33 -4.11 -20.19 -6.62
CA THR A 33 -3.37 -21.44 -6.83
C THR A 33 -3.33 -21.78 -8.32
N PRO A 34 -2.15 -21.98 -8.91
CA PRO A 34 -2.05 -22.40 -10.32
C PRO A 34 -2.82 -23.69 -10.59
N ALA A 35 -3.68 -23.66 -11.62
CA ALA A 35 -4.50 -24.80 -12.03
C ALA A 35 -4.86 -24.73 -13.52
N GLY A 36 -5.04 -25.88 -14.14
CA GLY A 36 -5.41 -25.96 -15.56
C GLY A 36 -4.35 -25.35 -16.47
N ASP A 37 -4.76 -24.37 -17.27
CA ASP A 37 -3.91 -23.67 -18.22
C ASP A 37 -3.02 -22.60 -17.56
N TYR A 38 -3.34 -22.20 -16.33
CA TYR A 38 -2.58 -21.19 -15.58
C TYR A 38 -1.44 -21.86 -14.81
N LYS A 39 -0.22 -21.44 -15.08
CA LYS A 39 1.00 -22.07 -14.56
C LYS A 39 1.61 -21.31 -13.37
N THR A 40 1.23 -20.06 -13.19
CA THR A 40 1.74 -19.19 -12.11
C THR A 40 0.61 -18.54 -11.35
N GLU A 41 0.89 -18.11 -10.11
CA GLU A 41 -0.05 -17.35 -9.30
C GLU A 41 -0.44 -16.03 -9.99
N GLU A 42 0.51 -15.39 -10.68
CA GLU A 42 0.27 -14.17 -11.44
C GLU A 42 -0.73 -14.37 -12.58
N GLU A 43 -0.63 -15.48 -13.33
CA GLU A 43 -1.59 -15.79 -14.41
C GLU A 43 -2.99 -16.00 -13.85
N VAL A 44 -3.13 -16.72 -12.72
CA VAL A 44 -4.41 -16.91 -12.02
C VAL A 44 -4.96 -15.58 -11.55
N TYR A 45 -4.15 -14.75 -10.90
CA TYR A 45 -4.53 -13.43 -10.43
C TYR A 45 -5.04 -12.55 -11.57
N ASN A 46 -4.30 -12.49 -12.67
CA ASN A 46 -4.67 -11.68 -13.83
C ASN A 46 -5.98 -12.17 -14.48
N GLN A 47 -6.22 -13.47 -14.50
CA GLN A 47 -7.47 -14.01 -14.99
C GLN A 47 -8.66 -13.65 -14.09
N TRP A 48 -8.53 -13.77 -12.78
CA TRP A 48 -9.57 -13.38 -11.84
C TRP A 48 -9.87 -11.89 -11.91
N TRP A 49 -8.84 -11.06 -12.02
CA TRP A 49 -8.99 -9.62 -12.19
C TRP A 49 -9.77 -9.28 -13.47
N LYS A 50 -9.47 -9.96 -14.56
CA LYS A 50 -10.21 -9.81 -15.84
C LYS A 50 -11.68 -10.16 -15.69
N LEU A 51 -11.99 -11.28 -15.04
CA LEU A 51 -13.37 -11.71 -14.79
C LEU A 51 -14.11 -10.72 -13.88
N PHE A 52 -13.44 -10.22 -12.85
CA PHE A 52 -13.99 -9.20 -11.96
C PHE A 52 -14.39 -7.93 -12.73
N ILE A 53 -13.49 -7.40 -13.56
CA ILE A 53 -13.76 -6.20 -14.37
C ILE A 53 -14.90 -6.46 -15.38
N GLN A 54 -14.93 -7.60 -16.02
CA GLN A 54 -16.02 -7.96 -16.93
C GLN A 54 -17.37 -7.97 -16.21
N ARG A 55 -17.42 -8.55 -15.02
CA ARG A 55 -18.64 -8.58 -14.20
C ARG A 55 -19.04 -7.21 -13.71
N TYR A 56 -18.08 -6.43 -13.24
CA TYR A 56 -18.30 -5.05 -12.80
C TYR A 56 -18.94 -4.20 -13.91
N ASN A 57 -18.36 -4.27 -15.12
CA ASN A 57 -18.89 -3.55 -16.28
C ASN A 57 -20.28 -4.03 -16.71
N TYR A 58 -20.53 -5.33 -16.65
CA TYR A 58 -21.85 -5.89 -16.98
C TYR A 58 -22.93 -5.41 -15.99
N MET A 59 -22.62 -5.33 -14.72
CA MET A 59 -23.55 -4.86 -13.69
C MET A 59 -23.77 -3.35 -13.77
N ALA A 60 -22.95 -2.60 -14.51
CA ALA A 60 -23.02 -1.15 -14.69
C ALA A 60 -23.22 -0.40 -13.36
N LEU A 61 -22.48 -0.77 -12.33
CA LEU A 61 -22.56 -0.19 -10.99
C LEU A 61 -22.17 1.28 -10.99
N GLU A 62 -21.29 1.67 -11.90
CA GLU A 62 -20.82 3.04 -12.10
C GLU A 62 -20.83 3.39 -13.58
N VAL A 63 -21.18 4.63 -13.88
CA VAL A 63 -21.09 5.19 -15.22
C VAL A 63 -20.06 6.31 -15.19
N PRO A 64 -18.82 6.09 -15.69
CA PRO A 64 -17.82 7.14 -15.73
C PRO A 64 -18.29 8.25 -16.67
N LEU A 65 -18.43 9.47 -16.14
CA LEU A 65 -18.88 10.64 -16.89
C LEU A 65 -17.70 11.44 -17.47
N TYR A 66 -16.66 11.66 -16.67
CA TYR A 66 -15.47 12.36 -17.07
C TYR A 66 -14.32 12.06 -16.10
N SER A 67 -13.11 12.37 -16.53
CA SER A 67 -11.91 12.35 -15.69
C SER A 67 -11.37 13.77 -15.54
N ASN A 68 -11.05 14.17 -14.32
CA ASN A 68 -10.34 15.42 -14.08
C ASN A 68 -8.89 15.33 -14.54
N GLN A 69 -8.36 16.45 -15.02
CA GLN A 69 -6.92 16.61 -15.20
C GLN A 69 -6.37 17.38 -14.01
N TYR A 70 -5.28 16.86 -13.45
CA TYR A 70 -4.54 17.52 -12.39
C TYR A 70 -3.27 18.14 -12.96
N PHE A 71 -2.90 19.28 -12.41
CA PHE A 71 -1.71 20.02 -12.82
C PHE A 71 -0.90 20.37 -11.58
N ASP A 72 0.38 20.04 -11.61
CA ASP A 72 1.34 20.48 -10.62
C ASP A 72 2.08 21.69 -11.17
N LEU A 73 2.00 22.81 -10.45
CA LEU A 73 2.73 24.04 -10.78
C LEU A 73 3.90 24.18 -9.84
N TYR A 74 5.10 24.18 -10.37
CA TYR A 74 6.30 24.34 -9.57
C TYR A 74 7.30 25.32 -10.20
N ASN A 75 8.14 25.90 -9.33
CA ASN A 75 9.14 26.85 -9.75
C ASN A 75 10.26 26.16 -10.54
N ALA A 76 10.72 26.78 -11.61
CA ALA A 76 11.80 26.25 -12.47
C ALA A 76 13.16 26.08 -11.74
N LYS A 77 13.27 26.50 -10.47
CA LYS A 77 14.43 26.20 -9.61
C LYS A 77 14.48 24.73 -9.17
N LEU A 78 13.36 24.00 -9.23
CA LEU A 78 13.32 22.56 -8.91
C LEU A 78 13.74 21.74 -10.11
N GLU A 79 14.54 20.72 -9.86
CA GLU A 79 14.93 19.66 -10.80
C GLU A 79 14.43 18.33 -10.27
N ASN A 80 14.16 17.39 -11.18
CA ASN A 80 13.69 16.05 -10.86
C ASN A 80 12.35 16.00 -10.08
N PHE A 81 11.58 17.09 -10.10
CA PHE A 81 10.24 17.10 -9.54
C PHE A 81 9.30 16.41 -10.54
N VAL A 82 8.88 15.20 -10.22
CA VAL A 82 8.03 14.38 -11.09
C VAL A 82 6.91 13.80 -10.26
N THR A 83 5.68 14.08 -10.66
CA THR A 83 4.48 13.44 -10.09
C THR A 83 3.94 12.37 -11.02
N SER A 84 3.17 11.44 -10.47
CA SER A 84 2.49 10.39 -11.20
C SER A 84 1.15 10.07 -10.52
N PRO A 85 0.31 9.21 -11.07
CA PRO A 85 -0.90 8.75 -10.39
C PRO A 85 -0.65 8.07 -9.03
N TYR A 86 0.60 7.66 -8.78
CA TYR A 86 1.02 6.95 -7.57
C TYR A 86 1.90 7.79 -6.64
N TRP A 87 2.43 8.91 -7.12
CA TRP A 87 3.26 9.83 -6.38
C TRP A 87 2.56 11.16 -6.18
N ALA A 88 2.27 11.47 -4.94
CA ALA A 88 1.80 12.79 -4.52
C ALA A 88 2.98 13.79 -4.41
N ALA A 89 2.67 15.03 -4.02
CA ALA A 89 3.68 16.08 -3.91
C ALA A 89 4.81 15.74 -2.93
N ALA A 90 4.53 15.04 -1.83
CA ALA A 90 5.54 14.63 -0.86
C ALA A 90 6.61 13.72 -1.46
N SER A 91 6.21 12.65 -2.16
CA SER A 91 7.16 11.74 -2.83
C SER A 91 7.97 12.46 -3.91
N ALA A 92 7.32 13.34 -4.68
CA ALA A 92 7.99 14.13 -5.72
C ALA A 92 9.03 15.09 -5.13
N ILE A 93 8.77 15.69 -3.95
CA ILE A 93 9.70 16.59 -3.25
C ILE A 93 10.91 15.84 -2.71
N VAL A 94 10.70 14.64 -2.15
CA VAL A 94 11.80 13.81 -1.65
C VAL A 94 12.76 13.44 -2.78
N ALA A 95 12.26 13.24 -4.00
CA ALA A 95 13.08 12.95 -5.18
C ALA A 95 13.68 14.19 -5.85
N ALA A 96 13.15 15.40 -5.56
CA ALA A 96 13.56 16.63 -6.18
C ALA A 96 14.87 17.20 -5.61
N SER A 97 15.48 18.08 -6.37
CA SER A 97 16.62 18.89 -5.95
C SER A 97 16.41 20.36 -6.33
N VAL A 98 17.07 21.26 -5.61
CA VAL A 98 17.11 22.68 -5.98
C VAL A 98 18.37 22.95 -6.77
N LYS A 99 18.24 23.68 -7.88
CA LYS A 99 19.36 24.09 -8.74
C LYS A 99 20.40 24.91 -7.97
N ASP A 100 21.64 24.75 -8.36
CA ASP A 100 22.73 25.56 -7.85
C ASP A 100 22.46 27.08 -8.00
N GLY A 101 22.83 27.83 -7.00
CA GLY A 101 22.64 29.28 -6.96
C GLY A 101 21.29 29.77 -6.44
N TYR A 102 20.39 28.88 -6.12
CA TYR A 102 19.12 29.20 -5.44
C TYR A 102 19.15 28.83 -3.96
N ASP A 103 18.30 29.53 -3.18
CA ASP A 103 18.03 29.13 -1.81
C ASP A 103 17.45 27.72 -1.75
N ASN A 104 18.04 26.88 -0.92
CA ASN A 104 17.66 25.46 -0.75
C ASN A 104 16.38 25.31 0.10
N SER A 105 15.40 26.17 -0.16
CA SER A 105 14.07 26.13 0.46
C SER A 105 12.99 25.82 -0.58
N VAL A 106 12.00 25.02 -0.20
CA VAL A 106 10.81 24.73 -1.00
C VAL A 106 9.59 25.17 -0.23
N ILE A 107 8.75 25.99 -0.87
CA ILE A 107 7.47 26.44 -0.30
C ILE A 107 6.36 25.72 -1.06
N LEU A 108 5.57 24.93 -0.32
CA LEU A 108 4.38 24.26 -0.84
C LEU A 108 3.15 25.11 -0.61
N GLY A 109 2.38 25.32 -1.69
CA GLY A 109 1.04 25.89 -1.59
C GLY A 109 0.01 24.75 -1.61
N SER A 110 -0.93 24.79 -0.68
CA SER A 110 -2.08 23.89 -0.68
C SER A 110 -3.35 24.68 -0.92
N SER A 111 -4.27 24.12 -1.72
CA SER A 111 -5.62 24.67 -1.92
C SER A 111 -6.60 24.22 -0.85
N THR A 112 -6.21 23.28 0.01
CA THR A 112 -7.02 22.74 1.10
C THR A 112 -6.46 23.15 2.44
N GLU A 113 -7.37 23.45 3.38
CA GLU A 113 -6.99 23.71 4.77
C GLU A 113 -6.47 22.43 5.43
N LEU A 114 -5.42 22.57 6.23
CA LEU A 114 -4.88 21.46 7.01
C LEU A 114 -5.81 21.12 8.17
N SER A 115 -6.11 19.85 8.36
CA SER A 115 -6.91 19.38 9.50
C SER A 115 -6.09 19.23 10.78
N GLY A 116 -4.77 19.16 10.67
CA GLY A 116 -3.87 18.88 11.77
C GLY A 116 -3.69 17.39 12.10
N ALA A 117 -4.30 16.51 11.32
CA ALA A 117 -4.27 15.04 11.51
C ALA A 117 -3.01 14.41 10.89
N PHE A 118 -1.82 14.89 11.23
CA PHE A 118 -0.56 14.49 10.60
C PHE A 118 -0.05 13.10 10.97
N ARG A 119 -0.64 12.45 11.98
CA ARG A 119 -0.20 11.14 12.47
C ARG A 119 -1.35 10.19 12.77
N GLU A 120 -2.56 10.60 12.52
CA GLU A 120 -3.75 9.92 13.01
C GLU A 120 -4.43 9.04 11.95
N SER A 121 -3.85 8.89 10.76
CA SER A 121 -4.33 7.94 9.76
C SER A 121 -4.41 6.50 10.31
N SER A 122 -3.51 6.18 11.26
CA SER A 122 -3.47 4.87 11.93
C SER A 122 -4.22 4.82 13.28
N TRP A 123 -4.57 5.96 13.87
CA TRP A 123 -5.07 6.05 15.25
C TRP A 123 -6.34 6.87 15.37
N GLY A 124 -6.77 7.51 14.32
CA GLY A 124 -7.72 8.59 14.42
C GLY A 124 -9.12 8.26 13.97
N LYS A 125 -10.02 9.04 14.51
CA LYS A 125 -11.38 9.21 14.01
C LYS A 125 -11.45 10.30 12.93
N SER A 126 -10.35 10.97 12.66
CA SER A 126 -10.22 12.02 11.68
C SER A 126 -9.85 11.45 10.31
N SER A 127 -10.42 12.01 9.27
CA SER A 127 -10.01 11.72 7.91
C SER A 127 -9.01 12.80 7.49
N PRO A 128 -7.71 12.51 7.41
CA PRO A 128 -6.72 13.47 6.96
C PRO A 128 -7.02 13.87 5.50
N GLY A 129 -6.84 15.14 5.18
CA GLY A 129 -6.84 15.61 3.81
C GLY A 129 -5.57 15.20 3.08
N SER A 130 -5.54 15.33 1.75
CA SER A 130 -4.34 15.01 0.96
C SER A 130 -3.10 15.77 1.42
N SER A 131 -3.28 17.05 1.80
CA SER A 131 -2.16 17.86 2.30
C SER A 131 -1.67 17.44 3.68
N ASP A 132 -2.53 16.87 4.54
CA ASP A 132 -2.11 16.30 5.81
C ASP A 132 -1.31 15.01 5.57
N LEU A 133 -1.70 14.19 4.61
CA LEU A 133 -0.96 12.98 4.21
C LEU A 133 0.41 13.31 3.62
N ASP A 134 0.53 14.39 2.84
CA ASP A 134 1.83 14.87 2.35
C ASP A 134 2.76 15.24 3.51
N ILE A 135 2.24 15.90 4.54
CA ILE A 135 3.05 16.25 5.74
C ILE A 135 3.39 14.99 6.54
N GLU A 136 2.45 14.06 6.68
CA GLU A 136 2.69 12.78 7.33
C GLU A 136 3.82 12.03 6.62
N GLU A 137 3.79 11.92 5.29
CA GLU A 137 4.81 11.25 4.50
C GLU A 137 6.19 11.90 4.65
N LEU A 138 6.26 13.24 4.63
CA LEU A 138 7.51 14.00 4.80
C LEU A 138 8.09 13.92 6.21
N THR A 139 7.28 13.65 7.23
CA THR A 139 7.68 13.66 8.64
C THR A 139 7.64 12.27 9.29
N SER A 140 6.98 11.29 8.69
CA SER A 140 6.95 9.93 9.18
C SER A 140 8.29 9.24 8.93
N GLY A 141 8.52 8.17 9.66
CA GLY A 141 9.79 7.48 9.62
C GLY A 141 10.03 6.65 8.36
N TYR A 142 10.99 5.80 8.46
CA TYR A 142 11.49 4.98 7.37
C TYR A 142 10.69 3.68 7.25
N SER A 143 9.70 3.65 6.37
CA SER A 143 9.07 2.39 5.94
C SER A 143 10.07 1.47 5.28
N THR A 144 9.92 0.16 5.45
CA THR A 144 10.78 -0.85 4.78
C THR A 144 10.45 -1.00 3.29
N VAL A 145 9.26 -0.57 2.88
CA VAL A 145 8.80 -0.56 1.49
C VAL A 145 8.31 0.83 1.12
N GLN A 146 8.34 1.13 -0.15
CA GLN A 146 7.82 2.38 -0.72
C GLN A 146 7.17 2.09 -2.08
N THR A 147 6.30 2.98 -2.51
CA THR A 147 5.69 2.92 -3.84
C THR A 147 6.61 3.62 -4.86
N GLY A 148 6.95 2.93 -5.93
CA GLY A 148 7.67 3.50 -7.06
C GLY A 148 6.79 4.45 -7.87
N ILE A 149 7.42 5.24 -8.73
CA ILE A 149 6.72 6.20 -9.60
C ILE A 149 5.73 5.54 -10.56
N ASP A 150 5.93 4.28 -10.87
CA ASP A 150 5.07 3.43 -11.70
C ASP A 150 4.01 2.67 -10.92
N GLY A 151 3.95 2.87 -9.59
CA GLY A 151 3.05 2.18 -8.68
C GLY A 151 3.56 0.82 -8.18
N ALA A 152 4.71 0.36 -8.64
CA ALA A 152 5.29 -0.87 -8.15
C ALA A 152 5.78 -0.72 -6.69
N MET A 153 5.48 -1.71 -5.86
CA MET A 153 6.05 -1.76 -4.51
C MET A 153 7.52 -2.15 -4.59
N MET A 154 8.36 -1.40 -3.93
CA MET A 154 9.80 -1.61 -3.91
C MET A 154 10.36 -1.49 -2.50
N TRP A 155 11.51 -2.12 -2.27
CA TRP A 155 12.23 -1.99 -1.01
C TRP A 155 12.77 -0.57 -0.84
N ASN A 156 12.57 0.00 0.33
CA ASN A 156 13.07 1.35 0.63
C ASN A 156 14.53 1.28 1.10
N MET A 157 15.45 1.50 0.17
CA MET A 157 16.87 1.49 0.47
C MET A 157 17.36 2.71 1.28
N GLN A 158 16.49 3.65 1.57
CA GLN A 158 16.78 4.70 2.56
C GLN A 158 16.67 4.18 4.00
N ALA A 159 15.86 3.14 4.22
CA ALA A 159 15.68 2.48 5.51
C ALA A 159 16.49 1.18 5.65
N LEU A 160 16.79 0.53 4.54
CA LEU A 160 17.39 -0.79 4.50
C LEU A 160 18.86 -0.75 4.09
N ALA A 161 19.68 -1.58 4.75
CA ALA A 161 21.11 -1.72 4.45
C ALA A 161 21.39 -2.56 3.20
N GLU A 162 20.47 -3.49 2.90
CA GLU A 162 20.54 -4.38 1.76
C GLU A 162 19.13 -4.82 1.34
N VAL A 163 18.98 -5.36 0.14
CA VAL A 163 17.71 -5.92 -0.32
C VAL A 163 17.34 -7.12 0.54
N PRO A 164 16.15 -7.17 1.15
CA PRO A 164 15.72 -8.30 1.94
C PRO A 164 15.72 -9.62 1.16
N THR A 165 16.03 -10.69 1.85
CA THR A 165 15.94 -12.04 1.31
C THR A 165 14.75 -12.78 1.89
N SER A 166 14.20 -13.72 1.13
CA SER A 166 13.12 -14.58 1.59
C SER A 166 13.42 -16.05 1.32
N VAL A 167 12.94 -16.90 2.23
CA VAL A 167 13.03 -18.36 2.12
C VAL A 167 11.64 -18.92 2.32
N LYS A 168 11.21 -19.77 1.38
CA LYS A 168 9.97 -20.54 1.53
C LYS A 168 10.26 -21.78 2.36
N ASN A 169 9.54 -21.97 3.45
CA ASN A 169 9.66 -23.10 4.34
C ASN A 169 8.81 -24.27 3.87
N ASP A 170 9.09 -25.49 4.36
CA ASP A 170 8.37 -26.71 3.99
C ASP A 170 6.89 -26.69 4.42
N ASP A 171 6.55 -25.90 5.44
CA ASP A 171 5.17 -25.71 5.92
C ASP A 171 4.37 -24.65 5.14
N GLY A 172 4.97 -24.12 4.07
CA GLY A 172 4.36 -23.09 3.22
C GLY A 172 4.52 -21.66 3.71
N THR A 173 5.12 -21.44 4.88
CA THR A 173 5.42 -20.10 5.37
C THR A 173 6.60 -19.46 4.62
N LEU A 174 6.72 -18.12 4.70
CA LEU A 174 7.87 -17.37 4.19
C LEU A 174 8.64 -16.73 5.34
N THR A 175 9.94 -16.96 5.36
CA THR A 175 10.85 -16.25 6.28
C THR A 175 11.56 -15.14 5.54
N TYR A 176 11.34 -13.89 5.96
CA TYR A 176 12.05 -12.72 5.45
C TYR A 176 13.20 -12.35 6.40
N THR A 177 14.38 -12.08 5.83
CA THR A 177 15.50 -11.47 6.55
C THR A 177 15.64 -10.03 6.08
N ILE A 178 15.41 -9.08 7.00
CA ILE A 178 15.41 -7.66 6.73
C ILE A 178 16.46 -7.00 7.60
N LYS A 179 17.42 -6.30 6.99
CA LYS A 179 18.48 -5.59 7.67
C LYS A 179 18.25 -4.08 7.56
N VAL A 180 17.96 -3.47 8.69
CA VAL A 180 17.81 -2.03 8.81
C VAL A 180 19.19 -1.36 8.82
N ARG A 181 19.30 -0.17 8.24
CA ARG A 181 20.52 0.65 8.30
C ARG A 181 20.83 1.00 9.76
N ASP A 182 22.09 1.17 10.07
CA ASP A 182 22.60 1.45 11.42
C ASP A 182 22.81 2.95 11.70
N ASP A 183 22.61 3.79 10.69
CA ASP A 183 22.76 5.25 10.76
C ASP A 183 21.43 6.00 10.88
N LEU A 184 20.31 5.30 11.01
CA LEU A 184 19.01 5.92 11.16
C LEU A 184 18.81 6.50 12.56
N VAL A 185 18.24 7.70 12.63
CA VAL A 185 17.96 8.38 13.90
C VAL A 185 16.55 8.98 13.93
N PHE A 186 15.97 9.07 15.11
CA PHE A 186 14.79 9.88 15.36
C PHE A 186 15.15 11.37 15.37
N SER A 187 14.15 12.25 15.38
CA SER A 187 14.34 13.71 15.41
C SER A 187 15.06 14.21 16.68
N ASP A 188 15.08 13.45 17.75
CA ASP A 188 15.81 13.72 18.97
C ASP A 188 17.26 13.20 18.97
N GLY A 189 17.68 12.55 17.87
CA GLY A 189 19.01 11.97 17.69
C GLY A 189 19.15 10.55 18.23
N SER A 190 18.12 9.96 18.82
CA SER A 190 18.18 8.58 19.28
C SER A 190 18.17 7.60 18.09
N ALA A 191 18.88 6.47 18.22
CA ALA A 191 19.03 5.52 17.13
C ALA A 191 17.72 4.76 16.84
N ILE A 192 17.40 4.62 15.55
CA ILE A 192 16.36 3.74 15.06
C ILE A 192 16.99 2.38 14.76
N THR A 193 16.45 1.34 15.38
CA THR A 193 16.96 -0.02 15.26
C THR A 193 15.87 -0.99 14.86
N ALA A 194 16.23 -2.22 14.50
CA ALA A 194 15.26 -3.28 14.21
C ALA A 194 14.26 -3.50 15.37
N LYS A 195 14.67 -3.25 16.63
CA LYS A 195 13.76 -3.34 17.78
C LYS A 195 12.60 -2.35 17.72
N ASN A 196 12.82 -1.16 17.14
CA ASN A 196 11.77 -0.16 16.99
C ASN A 196 10.71 -0.64 15.98
N TYR A 197 11.12 -1.25 14.87
CA TYR A 197 10.20 -1.84 13.89
C TYR A 197 9.37 -2.98 14.49
N VAL A 198 10.03 -3.89 15.23
CA VAL A 198 9.34 -4.99 15.94
C VAL A 198 8.35 -4.41 16.97
N ALA A 199 8.78 -3.45 17.78
CA ALA A 199 7.93 -2.83 18.79
C ALA A 199 6.71 -2.14 18.18
N ALA A 200 6.88 -1.42 17.06
CA ALA A 200 5.79 -0.77 16.34
C ALA A 200 4.81 -1.81 15.77
N THR A 201 5.31 -2.89 15.17
CA THR A 201 4.47 -3.98 14.66
C THR A 201 3.66 -4.63 15.77
N LEU A 202 4.29 -4.96 16.90
CA LEU A 202 3.60 -5.55 18.06
C LEU A 202 2.56 -4.59 18.64
N ALA A 203 2.91 -3.31 18.84
CA ALA A 203 1.98 -2.31 19.35
C ALA A 203 0.75 -2.16 18.43
N ASN A 204 0.95 -2.10 17.13
CA ASN A 204 -0.12 -1.98 16.14
C ASN A 204 -0.90 -3.29 15.92
N SER A 205 -0.49 -4.38 16.52
CA SER A 205 -1.18 -5.69 16.45
C SER A 205 -2.04 -5.98 17.67
N THR A 206 -2.16 -5.04 18.61
CA THR A 206 -2.94 -5.22 19.85
C THR A 206 -4.39 -4.77 19.70
N GLU A 207 -5.30 -5.37 20.47
CA GLU A 207 -6.70 -4.90 20.55
C GLU A 207 -6.79 -3.48 21.14
N VAL A 208 -5.85 -3.09 21.97
CA VAL A 208 -5.78 -1.72 22.52
C VAL A 208 -5.54 -0.71 21.40
N SER A 209 -4.69 -1.04 20.43
CA SER A 209 -4.47 -0.21 19.24
C SER A 209 -5.76 -0.04 18.42
N VAL A 210 -6.49 -1.14 18.19
CA VAL A 210 -7.78 -1.10 17.48
C VAL A 210 -8.83 -0.29 18.25
N ALA A 211 -8.93 -0.48 19.56
CA ALA A 211 -9.86 0.26 20.41
C ALA A 211 -9.54 1.76 20.45
N ALA A 212 -8.27 2.14 20.31
CA ALA A 212 -7.82 3.52 20.20
C ALA A 212 -8.07 4.15 18.81
N GLY A 213 -8.56 3.38 17.84
CA GLY A 213 -8.84 3.83 16.47
C GLY A 213 -7.75 3.49 15.46
N GLY A 214 -6.75 2.71 15.83
CA GLY A 214 -5.75 2.18 14.93
C GLY A 214 -6.31 1.11 13.99
N THR A 215 -5.65 0.87 12.87
CA THR A 215 -6.06 -0.16 11.89
C THR A 215 -5.80 -1.59 12.39
N GLY A 216 -4.93 -1.76 13.36
CA GLY A 216 -4.73 -2.97 14.16
C GLY A 216 -4.31 -4.25 13.45
N ILE A 217 -3.87 -4.15 12.20
CA ILE A 217 -3.68 -5.33 11.34
C ILE A 217 -2.23 -5.59 10.94
N SER A 218 -1.30 -4.86 11.52
CA SER A 218 0.12 -4.89 11.08
C SER A 218 0.80 -6.26 11.13
N GLY A 219 0.30 -7.18 11.91
CA GLY A 219 0.90 -8.51 12.09
C GLY A 219 0.03 -9.68 11.67
N MET A 220 -1.14 -9.46 11.07
CA MET A 220 -2.16 -10.50 10.86
C MET A 220 -1.67 -11.70 10.04
N ASN A 221 -0.67 -11.54 9.20
CA ASN A 221 -0.10 -12.61 8.38
C ASN A 221 1.19 -13.20 8.98
N PHE A 222 1.58 -12.79 10.18
CA PHE A 222 2.76 -13.32 10.85
C PHE A 222 2.42 -14.59 11.62
N VAL A 223 3.32 -15.55 11.56
CA VAL A 223 3.22 -16.74 12.39
C VAL A 223 3.23 -16.32 13.87
N GLY A 224 2.26 -16.81 14.65
CA GLY A 224 2.09 -16.46 16.06
C GLY A 224 1.25 -15.21 16.32
N PHE A 225 0.65 -14.60 15.28
CA PHE A 225 -0.19 -13.40 15.46
C PHE A 225 -1.41 -13.66 16.37
N GLU A 226 -2.14 -14.76 16.14
CA GLU A 226 -3.33 -15.07 16.91
C GLU A 226 -2.99 -15.40 18.38
N GLU A 227 -1.88 -16.07 18.62
CA GLU A 227 -1.40 -16.35 19.98
C GLU A 227 -0.98 -15.06 20.70
N PHE A 228 -0.30 -14.15 19.98
CA PHE A 228 0.05 -12.84 20.53
C PHE A 228 -1.18 -11.99 20.85
N LYS A 229 -2.19 -11.98 19.97
CA LYS A 229 -3.42 -11.23 20.16
C LYS A 229 -4.26 -11.74 21.35
N ALA A 230 -4.15 -13.03 21.65
CA ALA A 230 -4.87 -13.67 22.76
C ALA A 230 -4.20 -13.44 24.15
N CYS A 231 -3.00 -12.86 24.19
CA CYS A 231 -2.30 -12.53 25.45
C CYS A 231 -2.69 -11.15 25.97
#